data_2ca0cd14e28b014bc4557eb5599a3ff3
#
_entry.id   2ca0cd14e28b014bc4557eb5599a3ff3
#
_cell.length_a   1.000
_cell.length_b   1.000
_cell.length_c   1.000
_cell.angle_alpha   90.00
_cell.angle_beta   90.00
_cell.angle_gamma   90.00
#
_symmetry.space_group_name_H-M   'P 1'
#
loop_
_entity.id
_entity.type
_entity.pdbx_description
1 polymer ?
#
loop_
_entity_poly.entity_id
_entity_poly.type
_entity_poly.pdbx_seq_one_letter_code
_entity_poly.pdbx_strand_id
1 'polypeptide(L)'
;PPRSTLFPYTTLFRSVRMFNEIKSKDRISHFIEKAKDKNDPFRLMGFGHRVYKNYDPRAAFIRATCHEVLDELGQDNNPMLELALALEEIALNDQYFIDRNLYPNVDFYSGIIYQALGLPKEMFTVMFALARVVGWATHWCEMMANPGLRIGRPRQLYLGPKKRNYIPLDQR
;
A
#
# COMPACT_ATOMS: atom_id res chain seq x y z
N PRO A 1 20.67 -8.80 -5.18
CA PRO A 1 19.59 -9.50 -4.48
C PRO A 1 18.58 -10.04 -5.49
N PRO A 2 18.02 -11.25 -5.30
CA PRO A 2 17.09 -11.84 -6.25
C PRO A 2 15.86 -10.95 -6.40
N ARG A 3 15.53 -10.59 -7.64
CA ARG A 3 14.39 -9.72 -8.01
C ARG A 3 13.02 -10.42 -7.93
N SER A 4 12.95 -11.60 -7.34
CA SER A 4 11.74 -12.42 -7.27
C SER A 4 11.26 -12.58 -5.83
N THR A 5 10.82 -11.49 -5.21
CA THR A 5 9.97 -11.63 -4.03
C THR A 5 8.52 -11.70 -4.52
N LEU A 6 7.96 -12.89 -4.51
CA LEU A 6 6.59 -13.22 -4.89
C LEU A 6 5.52 -12.61 -3.97
N PHE A 7 5.91 -11.90 -2.92
CA PHE A 7 5.00 -11.36 -1.91
C PHE A 7 5.20 -9.86 -1.72
N PRO A 8 4.11 -9.08 -1.60
CA PRO A 8 4.16 -7.62 -1.41
C PRO A 8 4.69 -7.18 -0.03
N TYR A 9 4.96 -8.10 0.88
CA TYR A 9 5.40 -7.84 2.25
C TYR A 9 6.64 -6.98 2.37
N THR A 10 7.50 -7.00 1.38
CA THR A 10 8.73 -6.19 1.40
C THR A 10 8.46 -4.70 1.29
N THR A 11 7.33 -4.29 0.72
CA THR A 11 6.99 -2.88 0.53
C THR A 11 6.39 -2.29 1.80
N LEU A 12 5.44 -2.96 2.45
CA LEU A 12 4.87 -2.56 3.75
C LEU A 12 5.94 -2.29 4.80
N PHE A 13 6.85 -3.24 4.97
CA PHE A 13 7.98 -3.11 5.88
C PHE A 13 8.93 -1.98 5.48
N ARG A 14 9.17 -1.81 4.18
CA ARG A 14 10.08 -0.79 3.66
C ARG A 14 9.56 0.62 3.85
N SER A 15 8.24 0.85 3.79
CA SER A 15 7.65 2.17 4.06
C SER A 15 7.91 2.61 5.51
N VAL A 16 7.64 1.74 6.48
CA VAL A 16 7.94 2.02 7.89
C VAL A 16 9.45 2.24 8.13
N ARG A 17 10.30 1.41 7.50
CA ARG A 17 11.75 1.60 7.57
C ARG A 17 12.19 2.94 7.01
N MET A 18 11.63 3.36 5.88
CA MET A 18 11.88 4.66 5.26
C MET A 18 11.51 5.81 6.19
N PHE A 19 10.33 5.78 6.83
CA PHE A 19 9.95 6.80 7.81
C PHE A 19 10.92 6.86 8.99
N ASN A 20 11.34 5.71 9.51
CA ASN A 20 12.34 5.62 10.57
C ASN A 20 13.74 6.12 10.14
N GLU A 21 14.06 6.10 8.85
CA GLU A 21 15.30 6.65 8.31
C GLU A 21 15.21 8.16 8.11
N ILE A 22 14.07 8.67 7.61
CA ILE A 22 13.81 10.11 7.46
C ILE A 22 13.77 10.78 8.82
N LYS A 23 13.04 10.23 9.78
CA LYS A 23 12.89 10.64 11.21
C LYS A 23 12.12 11.94 11.44
N SER A 24 12.33 12.98 10.64
CA SER A 24 11.78 14.31 10.89
C SER A 24 11.44 15.06 9.61
N LYS A 25 10.49 16.02 9.70
CA LYS A 25 9.97 16.76 8.55
C LYS A 25 11.05 17.60 7.85
N ASP A 26 11.97 18.18 8.60
CA ASP A 26 13.09 18.99 8.10
C ASP A 26 14.04 18.20 7.17
N ARG A 27 14.09 16.89 7.30
CA ARG A 27 14.93 16.01 6.50
C ARG A 27 14.26 15.52 5.20
N ILE A 28 12.97 15.75 5.03
CA ILE A 28 12.22 15.24 3.86
C ILE A 28 12.86 15.72 2.56
N SER A 29 13.17 17.01 2.43
CA SER A 29 13.76 17.57 1.21
C SER A 29 15.06 16.88 0.83
N HIS A 30 15.92 16.57 1.79
CA HIS A 30 17.16 15.84 1.55
C HIS A 30 16.89 14.42 1.01
N PHE A 31 15.91 13.70 1.56
CA PHE A 31 15.56 12.36 1.10
C PHE A 31 14.80 12.36 -0.24
N ILE A 32 14.05 13.41 -0.54
CA ILE A 32 13.46 13.62 -1.88
C ILE A 32 14.57 13.74 -2.93
N GLU A 33 15.61 14.54 -2.68
CA GLU A 33 16.74 14.66 -3.60
C GLU A 33 17.49 13.33 -3.78
N LYS A 34 17.71 12.58 -2.70
CA LYS A 34 18.28 11.23 -2.79
C LYS A 34 17.41 10.28 -3.62
N ALA A 35 16.08 10.35 -3.49
CA ALA A 35 15.17 9.52 -4.27
C ALA A 35 15.18 9.84 -5.77
N LYS A 36 15.49 11.09 -6.14
CA LYS A 36 15.65 11.54 -7.52
C LYS A 36 16.99 11.13 -8.14
N ASP A 37 18.03 10.99 -7.33
CA ASP A 37 19.35 10.57 -7.81
C ASP A 37 19.33 9.09 -8.19
N LYS A 38 19.66 8.79 -9.45
CA LYS A 38 19.73 7.41 -9.96
C LYS A 38 20.87 6.61 -9.34
N ASN A 39 21.91 7.27 -8.87
CA ASN A 39 23.09 6.65 -8.29
C ASN A 39 22.93 6.38 -6.78
N ASP A 40 22.01 7.08 -6.10
CA ASP A 40 21.69 6.80 -4.70
C ASP A 40 20.81 5.53 -4.61
N PRO A 41 21.07 4.62 -3.69
CA PRO A 41 20.24 3.43 -3.49
C PRO A 41 18.88 3.73 -2.84
N PHE A 42 18.70 4.91 -2.26
CA PHE A 42 17.46 5.30 -1.62
C PHE A 42 16.32 5.45 -2.64
N ARG A 43 15.15 4.98 -2.28
CA ARG A 43 13.92 5.17 -3.06
C ARG A 43 12.75 5.41 -2.11
N LEU A 44 11.80 6.24 -2.52
CA LEU A 44 10.54 6.39 -1.78
C LEU A 44 9.75 5.09 -1.86
N MET A 45 9.53 4.48 -0.70
CA MET A 45 8.72 3.28 -0.57
C MET A 45 7.26 3.66 -0.33
N GLY A 46 6.32 2.86 -0.83
CA GLY A 46 4.90 3.18 -0.76
C GLY A 46 4.42 4.15 -1.85
N PHE A 47 5.24 4.42 -2.86
CA PHE A 47 4.89 5.24 -4.01
C PHE A 47 4.88 4.44 -5.31
N GLY A 48 3.95 4.80 -6.20
CA GLY A 48 3.78 4.18 -7.51
C GLY A 48 3.08 2.83 -7.46
N HIS A 49 2.58 2.40 -8.62
CA HIS A 49 1.89 1.12 -8.77
C HIS A 49 2.22 0.48 -10.11
N ARG A 50 2.36 -0.85 -10.14
CA ARG A 50 2.71 -1.56 -11.38
C ARG A 50 1.58 -1.54 -12.41
N VAL A 51 0.33 -1.58 -11.95
CA VAL A 51 -0.87 -1.66 -12.80
C VAL A 51 -1.50 -0.29 -13.01
N TYR A 52 -1.81 0.41 -11.91
CA TYR A 52 -2.38 1.75 -12.00
C TYR A 52 -1.34 2.74 -12.53
N LYS A 53 -1.70 3.43 -13.61
CA LYS A 53 -0.88 4.51 -14.21
C LYS A 53 -1.27 5.89 -13.67
N ASN A 54 -2.13 5.91 -12.67
CA ASN A 54 -2.63 7.07 -11.99
C ASN A 54 -2.69 6.74 -10.49
N TYR A 55 -3.35 7.60 -9.72
CA TYR A 55 -3.54 7.41 -8.28
C TYR A 55 -4.23 6.06 -7.97
N ASP A 56 -3.70 5.31 -7.00
CA ASP A 56 -4.33 4.06 -6.54
C ASP A 56 -5.62 4.41 -5.75
N PRO A 57 -6.81 4.01 -6.22
CA PRO A 57 -8.08 4.38 -5.56
C PRO A 57 -8.18 3.85 -4.12
N ARG A 58 -7.41 2.79 -3.80
CA ARG A 58 -7.37 2.24 -2.44
C ARG A 58 -6.55 3.08 -1.48
N ALA A 59 -5.60 3.90 -1.98
CA ALA A 59 -4.75 4.73 -1.14
C ALA A 59 -5.55 5.81 -0.40
N ALA A 60 -6.57 6.40 -1.03
CA ALA A 60 -7.46 7.35 -0.38
C ALA A 60 -8.25 6.71 0.77
N PHE A 61 -8.75 5.48 0.55
CA PHE A 61 -9.48 4.73 1.57
C PHE A 61 -8.57 4.38 2.76
N ILE A 62 -7.39 3.82 2.49
CA ILE A 62 -6.43 3.44 3.55
C ILE A 62 -5.91 4.66 4.33
N ARG A 63 -5.79 5.82 3.67
CA ARG A 63 -5.47 7.09 4.33
C ARG A 63 -6.54 7.49 5.33
N ALA A 64 -7.81 7.48 4.92
CA ALA A 64 -8.93 7.77 5.82
C ALA A 64 -8.97 6.80 7.00
N THR A 65 -8.87 5.50 6.75
CA THR A 65 -8.79 4.47 7.80
C THR A 65 -7.60 4.69 8.75
N CYS A 66 -6.46 5.18 8.25
CA CYS A 66 -5.32 5.49 9.11
C CYS A 66 -5.65 6.59 10.12
N HIS A 67 -6.33 7.65 9.68
CA HIS A 67 -6.79 8.71 10.59
C HIS A 67 -7.80 8.17 11.61
N GLU A 68 -8.83 7.44 11.16
CA GLU A 68 -9.85 6.85 12.04
C GLU A 68 -9.25 5.96 13.12
N VAL A 69 -8.34 5.06 12.75
CA VAL A 69 -7.69 4.14 13.71
C VAL A 69 -6.82 4.90 14.72
N LEU A 70 -6.07 5.89 14.28
CA LEU A 70 -5.24 6.69 15.17
C LEU A 70 -6.07 7.54 16.13
N ASP A 71 -7.18 8.11 15.67
CA ASP A 71 -8.15 8.84 16.46
C ASP A 71 -8.76 7.93 17.55
N GLU A 72 -9.27 6.74 17.17
CA GLU A 72 -9.80 5.76 18.12
C GLU A 72 -8.77 5.29 19.17
N LEU A 73 -7.50 5.26 18.82
CA LEU A 73 -6.41 4.90 19.72
C LEU A 73 -5.90 6.08 20.56
N GLY A 74 -6.45 7.29 20.39
CA GLY A 74 -5.96 8.51 21.05
C GLY A 74 -4.56 8.91 20.63
N GLN A 75 -4.17 8.60 19.39
CA GLN A 75 -2.86 8.87 18.79
C GLN A 75 -2.94 9.94 17.68
N ASP A 76 -3.78 10.95 17.83
CA ASP A 76 -4.00 12.01 16.82
C ASP A 76 -2.71 12.74 16.43
N ASN A 77 -1.79 12.87 17.36
CA ASN A 77 -0.47 13.49 17.17
C ASN A 77 0.63 12.44 16.89
N ASN A 78 0.31 11.38 16.15
CA ASN A 78 1.30 10.35 15.83
C ASN A 78 2.40 10.92 14.92
N PRO A 79 3.68 10.96 15.38
CA PRO A 79 4.76 11.60 14.63
C PRO A 79 5.01 10.96 13.25
N MET A 80 4.72 9.67 13.11
CA MET A 80 4.89 8.97 11.85
C MET A 80 3.80 9.34 10.85
N LEU A 81 2.56 9.53 11.30
CA LEU A 81 1.48 10.03 10.45
C LEU A 81 1.78 11.46 9.99
N GLU A 82 2.22 12.33 10.89
CA GLU A 82 2.58 13.71 10.54
C GLU A 82 3.73 13.76 9.52
N LEU A 83 4.73 12.89 9.68
CA LEU A 83 5.83 12.77 8.73
C LEU A 83 5.34 12.25 7.37
N ALA A 84 4.43 11.27 7.38
CA ALA A 84 3.84 10.72 6.16
C ALA A 84 3.03 11.77 5.39
N LEU A 85 2.17 12.52 6.08
CA LEU A 85 1.38 13.60 5.46
C LEU A 85 2.28 14.68 4.83
N ALA A 86 3.32 15.12 5.54
CA ALA A 86 4.26 16.09 5.01
C ALA A 86 5.05 15.55 3.79
N LEU A 87 5.47 14.28 3.82
CA LEU A 87 6.14 13.64 2.70
C LEU A 87 5.21 13.49 1.49
N GLU A 88 3.95 13.09 1.72
CA GLU A 88 2.93 12.99 0.67
C GLU A 88 2.72 14.36 0.00
N GLU A 89 2.50 15.41 0.80
CA GLU A 89 2.28 16.77 0.29
C GLU A 89 3.43 17.24 -0.60
N ILE A 90 4.67 17.08 -0.15
CA ILE A 90 5.85 17.45 -0.93
C ILE A 90 5.94 16.63 -2.22
N ALA A 91 5.77 15.31 -2.13
CA ALA A 91 5.88 14.44 -3.30
C ALA A 91 4.78 14.69 -4.33
N LEU A 92 3.54 14.99 -3.91
CA LEU A 92 2.43 15.29 -4.81
C LEU A 92 2.59 16.63 -5.54
N ASN A 93 3.40 17.56 -5.01
CA ASN A 93 3.70 18.85 -5.61
C ASN A 93 5.03 18.87 -6.36
N ASP A 94 5.79 17.79 -6.36
CA ASP A 94 7.09 17.71 -7.01
C ASP A 94 6.97 17.14 -8.43
N GLN A 95 7.41 17.89 -9.42
CA GLN A 95 7.27 17.55 -10.84
C GLN A 95 7.91 16.21 -11.21
N TYR A 96 9.00 15.81 -10.55
CA TYR A 96 9.66 14.52 -10.81
C TYR A 96 8.73 13.33 -10.52
N PHE A 97 7.95 13.40 -9.43
CA PHE A 97 7.01 12.34 -9.05
C PHE A 97 5.74 12.37 -9.89
N ILE A 98 5.25 13.57 -10.22
CA ILE A 98 4.08 13.78 -11.09
C ILE A 98 4.34 13.18 -12.49
N ASP A 99 5.45 13.52 -13.13
CA ASP A 99 5.82 13.03 -14.46
C ASP A 99 5.97 11.51 -14.54
N ARG A 100 6.26 10.88 -13.40
CA ARG A 100 6.45 9.42 -13.28
C ARG A 100 5.26 8.68 -12.71
N ASN A 101 4.16 9.39 -12.41
CA ASN A 101 2.97 8.84 -11.76
C ASN A 101 3.29 8.12 -10.43
N LEU A 102 4.19 8.69 -9.64
CA LEU A 102 4.62 8.15 -8.36
C LEU A 102 3.75 8.71 -7.24
N TYR A 103 2.53 8.22 -7.15
CA TYR A 103 1.56 8.55 -6.12
C TYR A 103 1.62 7.56 -4.96
N PRO A 104 1.22 7.95 -3.73
CA PRO A 104 1.11 7.03 -2.61
C PRO A 104 0.21 5.83 -2.96
N ASN A 105 0.63 4.65 -2.53
CA ASN A 105 -0.13 3.41 -2.68
C ASN A 105 -0.58 2.87 -1.32
N VAL A 106 -1.22 1.69 -1.29
CA VAL A 106 -1.75 1.10 -0.05
C VAL A 106 -0.67 0.83 1.02
N ASP A 107 0.58 0.60 0.62
CA ASP A 107 1.65 0.28 1.55
C ASP A 107 2.17 1.52 2.30
N PHE A 108 1.83 2.72 1.83
CA PHE A 108 2.28 3.97 2.42
C PHE A 108 1.69 4.19 3.83
N TYR A 109 0.38 3.98 3.99
CA TYR A 109 -0.33 4.20 5.25
C TYR A 109 -0.55 2.93 6.08
N SER A 110 -0.67 1.76 5.44
CA SER A 110 -1.02 0.52 6.14
C SER A 110 0.03 0.10 7.18
N GLY A 111 1.31 0.41 6.93
CA GLY A 111 2.38 0.17 7.91
C GLY A 111 2.23 1.01 9.18
N ILE A 112 1.72 2.23 9.06
CA ILE A 112 1.44 3.13 10.20
C ILE A 112 0.30 2.56 11.04
N ILE A 113 -0.78 2.11 10.39
CA ILE A 113 -1.92 1.46 11.05
C ILE A 113 -1.45 0.26 11.86
N TYR A 114 -0.71 -0.66 11.25
CA TYR A 114 -0.24 -1.85 11.96
C TYR A 114 0.66 -1.53 13.14
N GLN A 115 1.51 -0.53 13.00
CA GLN A 115 2.38 -0.09 14.08
C GLN A 115 1.59 0.57 15.22
N ALA A 116 0.59 1.39 14.91
CA ALA A 116 -0.30 2.00 15.91
C ALA A 116 -1.09 0.95 16.69
N LEU A 117 -1.49 -0.14 16.04
CA LEU A 117 -2.13 -1.31 16.66
C LEU A 117 -1.16 -2.19 17.46
N GLY A 118 0.11 -1.82 17.59
CA GLY A 118 1.12 -2.57 18.33
C GLY A 118 1.62 -3.84 17.63
N LEU A 119 1.31 -4.03 16.36
CA LEU A 119 1.77 -5.19 15.60
C LEU A 119 3.27 -5.03 15.25
N PRO A 120 4.12 -5.99 15.59
CA PRO A 120 5.51 -5.95 15.20
C PRO A 120 5.64 -6.08 13.67
N LYS A 121 6.60 -5.37 13.11
CA LYS A 121 6.82 -5.31 11.65
C LYS A 121 7.01 -6.67 10.99
N GLU A 122 7.51 -7.65 11.71
CA GLU A 122 7.68 -9.03 11.29
C GLU A 122 6.35 -9.74 11.01
N MET A 123 5.26 -9.26 11.63
CA MET A 123 3.91 -9.78 11.47
C MET A 123 3.14 -9.15 10.29
N PHE A 124 3.61 -8.08 9.66
CA PHE A 124 2.86 -7.38 8.62
C PHE A 124 2.48 -8.28 7.44
N THR A 125 3.39 -9.17 7.03
CA THR A 125 3.11 -10.16 5.99
C THR A 125 2.06 -11.17 6.43
N VAL A 126 2.12 -11.59 7.68
CA VAL A 126 1.16 -12.55 8.25
C VAL A 126 -0.23 -11.92 8.30
N MET A 127 -0.35 -10.67 8.71
CA MET A 127 -1.61 -9.93 8.72
C MET A 127 -2.20 -9.78 7.31
N PHE A 128 -1.35 -9.48 6.34
CA PHE A 128 -1.79 -9.45 4.94
C PHE A 128 -2.28 -10.82 4.45
N ALA A 129 -1.56 -11.89 4.77
CA ALA A 129 -1.94 -13.24 4.39
C ALA A 129 -3.26 -13.67 5.08
N LEU A 130 -3.43 -13.33 6.35
CA LEU A 130 -4.66 -13.59 7.12
C LEU A 130 -5.88 -12.94 6.45
N ALA A 131 -5.77 -11.66 6.11
CA ALA A 131 -6.85 -10.94 5.42
C ALA A 131 -7.13 -11.49 4.01
N ARG A 132 -6.09 -12.00 3.32
CA ARG A 132 -6.19 -12.48 1.95
C ARG A 132 -6.62 -13.94 1.83
N VAL A 133 -6.56 -14.73 2.90
CA VAL A 133 -6.87 -16.19 2.83
C VAL A 133 -8.28 -16.46 2.33
N VAL A 134 -9.25 -15.63 2.68
CA VAL A 134 -10.63 -15.73 2.17
C VAL A 134 -10.68 -15.56 0.66
N GLY A 135 -9.95 -14.56 0.13
CA GLY A 135 -9.86 -14.34 -1.31
C GLY A 135 -9.17 -15.50 -2.05
N TRP A 136 -8.14 -16.10 -1.46
CA TRP A 136 -7.49 -17.28 -2.02
C TRP A 136 -8.41 -18.49 -2.00
N ALA A 137 -9.15 -18.72 -0.90
CA ALA A 137 -10.12 -19.79 -0.80
C ALA A 137 -11.23 -19.65 -1.85
N THR A 138 -11.75 -18.43 -2.04
CA THR A 138 -12.76 -18.13 -3.06
C THR A 138 -12.23 -18.45 -4.46
N HIS A 139 -11.06 -17.96 -4.82
CA HIS A 139 -10.44 -18.27 -6.11
C HIS A 139 -10.15 -19.76 -6.30
N TRP A 140 -9.77 -20.45 -5.23
CA TRP A 140 -9.61 -21.91 -5.27
C TRP A 140 -10.93 -22.61 -5.58
N CYS A 141 -12.02 -22.26 -4.90
CA CYS A 141 -13.34 -22.84 -5.15
C CYS A 141 -13.81 -22.58 -6.59
N GLU A 142 -13.69 -21.34 -7.07
CA GLU A 142 -14.02 -20.98 -8.46
C GLU A 142 -13.20 -21.76 -9.48
N MET A 143 -11.91 -21.89 -9.22
CA MET A 143 -10.99 -22.62 -10.10
C MET A 143 -11.35 -24.12 -10.14
N MET A 144 -11.63 -24.73 -9.00
CA MET A 144 -12.00 -26.15 -8.93
C MET A 144 -13.35 -26.45 -9.58
N ALA A 145 -14.28 -25.49 -9.55
CA ALA A 145 -15.58 -25.60 -10.21
C ALA A 145 -15.50 -25.42 -11.74
N ASN A 146 -14.36 -24.95 -12.28
CA ASN A 146 -14.21 -24.70 -13.71
C ASN A 146 -13.76 -25.97 -14.46
N PRO A 147 -14.59 -26.53 -15.37
CA PRO A 147 -14.20 -27.70 -16.16
C PRO A 147 -12.97 -27.49 -17.05
N GLY A 148 -12.67 -26.23 -17.38
CA GLY A 148 -11.51 -25.82 -18.17
C GLY A 148 -10.27 -25.53 -17.37
N LEU A 149 -10.17 -26.01 -16.11
CA LEU A 149 -9.06 -25.77 -15.22
C LEU A 149 -7.71 -25.96 -15.88
N ARG A 150 -6.88 -24.91 -15.84
CA ARG A 150 -5.47 -24.92 -16.27
C ARG A 150 -4.62 -24.11 -15.32
N ILE A 151 -3.46 -24.65 -14.99
CA ILE A 151 -2.43 -23.87 -14.32
C ILE A 151 -1.77 -22.96 -15.36
N GLY A 152 -1.89 -21.67 -15.18
CA GLY A 152 -1.32 -20.72 -16.13
C GLY A 152 -1.36 -19.29 -15.64
N ARG A 153 -0.92 -18.39 -16.50
CA ARG A 153 -1.02 -16.94 -16.28
C ARG A 153 -2.10 -16.38 -17.20
N PRO A 154 -3.37 -16.39 -16.78
CA PRO A 154 -4.46 -15.95 -17.66
C PRO A 154 -4.34 -14.47 -17.98
N ARG A 155 -4.76 -14.09 -19.18
CA ARG A 155 -5.12 -12.72 -19.51
C ARG A 155 -6.60 -12.57 -19.21
N GLN A 156 -6.92 -11.66 -18.30
CA GLN A 156 -8.28 -11.51 -17.80
C GLN A 156 -9.00 -10.39 -18.54
N LEU A 157 -10.22 -10.67 -18.98
CA LEU A 157 -11.19 -9.68 -19.41
C LEU A 157 -12.29 -9.63 -18.37
N TYR A 158 -12.51 -8.49 -17.76
CA TYR A 158 -13.59 -8.32 -16.81
C TYR A 158 -14.94 -8.26 -17.53
N LEU A 159 -15.80 -9.22 -17.26
CA LEU A 159 -17.15 -9.33 -17.83
C LEU A 159 -18.26 -8.97 -16.83
N GLY A 160 -17.90 -8.65 -15.60
CA GLY A 160 -18.85 -8.29 -14.55
C GLY A 160 -19.40 -6.86 -14.69
N PRO A 161 -20.33 -6.46 -13.82
CA PRO A 161 -20.89 -5.11 -13.81
C PRO A 161 -19.80 -4.07 -13.54
N LYS A 162 -19.78 -2.99 -14.33
CA LYS A 162 -18.77 -1.92 -14.23
C LYS A 162 -18.84 -1.17 -12.88
N LYS A 163 -20.04 -1.01 -12.36
CA LYS A 163 -20.31 -0.36 -11.06
C LYS A 163 -21.52 -1.03 -10.42
N ARG A 164 -21.43 -1.29 -9.13
CA ARG A 164 -22.56 -1.75 -8.32
C ARG A 164 -22.39 -1.23 -6.89
N ASN A 165 -23.49 -0.99 -6.21
CA ASN A 165 -23.50 -0.62 -4.80
C ASN A 165 -23.19 -1.83 -3.93
N TYR A 166 -22.62 -1.58 -2.76
CA TYR A 166 -22.51 -2.61 -1.73
C TYR A 166 -23.92 -2.98 -1.24
N ILE A 167 -24.19 -4.26 -1.17
CA ILE A 167 -25.43 -4.80 -0.58
C ILE A 167 -25.06 -5.37 0.79
N PRO A 168 -25.66 -4.88 1.89
CA PRO A 168 -25.43 -5.43 3.22
C PRO A 168 -25.74 -6.92 3.29
N LEU A 169 -25.12 -7.62 4.23
CA LEU A 169 -25.18 -9.09 4.31
C LEU A 169 -26.61 -9.60 4.54
N ASP A 170 -27.39 -8.86 5.32
CA ASP A 170 -28.79 -9.12 5.64
C ASP A 170 -29.76 -8.91 4.45
N GLN A 171 -29.27 -8.31 3.36
CA GLN A 171 -30.06 -8.03 2.14
C GLN A 171 -29.61 -8.84 0.93
N ARG A 172 -28.73 -9.81 1.11
CA ARG A 172 -28.20 -10.67 0.04
C ARG A 172 -28.99 -11.96 -0.13
#